data_b9e064707ed4847f27ee3f3b1b0ef71a
#
_entry.id   b9e064707ed4847f27ee3f3b1b0ef71a
#
_cell.length_a   1.000
_cell.length_b   1.000
_cell.length_c   1.000
_cell.angle_alpha   90.00
_cell.angle_beta   90.00
_cell.angle_gamma   90.00
#
_symmetry.space_group_name_H-M   'P 1'
#
loop_
_entity.id
_entity.type
_entity.pdbx_description
1 polymer ?
#
loop_
_entity_poly.entity_id
_entity_poly.type
_entity_poly.pdbx_seq_one_letter_code
_entity_poly.pdbx_strand_id
1 'polypeptide(L)'
;MYKRQALVTSEVEQINVKQKTTSPVLVKSFSGLLTDFATEQKATAILRGLRAVADFEYEFQMASINKRLHGELETMFLMAAEQQHFVASRFVKEIALFNGDVSSFVPTNVANALQRKMRERSAL
;
A
#
# COMPACT_ATOMS: atom_id res chain seq x y z
N MET A 1 -6.16 12.75 3.99
CA MET A 1 -4.94 12.15 3.46
C MET A 1 -3.98 11.67 4.56
N TYR A 2 -3.74 12.44 5.59
CA TYR A 2 -2.82 12.13 6.71
C TYR A 2 -3.12 10.85 7.52
N LYS A 3 -4.39 10.46 7.65
CA LYS A 3 -4.76 9.27 8.46
C LYS A 3 -4.21 7.94 7.93
N ARG A 4 -4.12 7.75 6.60
CA ARG A 4 -3.56 6.52 6.03
C ARG A 4 -2.06 6.40 6.29
N GLN A 5 -1.34 7.50 6.11
CA GLN A 5 0.10 7.54 6.31
C GLN A 5 0.45 7.19 7.76
N ALA A 6 -0.24 7.76 8.74
CA ALA A 6 -0.03 7.45 10.15
C ALA A 6 -0.23 5.96 10.47
N LEU A 7 -1.27 5.32 9.89
CA LEU A 7 -1.51 3.89 10.07
C LEU A 7 -0.37 3.03 9.47
N VAL A 8 0.07 3.37 8.26
CA VAL A 8 1.17 2.65 7.60
C VAL A 8 2.48 2.84 8.36
N THR A 9 2.77 4.07 8.82
CA THR A 9 3.98 4.36 9.62
C THR A 9 4.01 3.51 10.89
N SER A 10 2.90 3.44 11.63
CA SER A 10 2.80 2.62 12.84
C SER A 10 3.08 1.14 12.58
N GLU A 11 2.57 0.57 11.48
CA GLU A 11 2.84 -0.83 11.13
C GLU A 11 4.31 -1.05 10.74
N VAL A 12 4.87 -0.15 9.94
CA VAL A 12 6.27 -0.24 9.50
C VAL A 12 7.24 -0.12 10.67
N GLU A 13 6.97 0.75 11.64
CA GLU A 13 7.78 0.85 12.86
C GLU A 13 7.79 -0.47 13.63
N GLN A 14 6.64 -1.15 13.77
CA GLN A 14 6.57 -2.46 14.40
C GLN A 14 7.37 -3.53 13.64
N ILE A 15 7.33 -3.52 12.31
CA ILE A 15 8.11 -4.43 11.46
C ILE A 15 9.60 -4.19 11.66
N ASN A 16 10.05 -2.95 11.60
CA ASN A 16 11.46 -2.59 11.78
C ASN A 16 12.01 -3.05 13.15
N VAL A 17 11.22 -2.87 14.21
CA VAL A 17 11.58 -3.33 15.56
C VAL A 17 11.67 -4.85 15.64
N LYS A 18 10.68 -5.57 15.10
CA LYS A 18 10.65 -7.04 15.15
C LYS A 18 11.78 -7.68 14.35
N GLN A 19 12.11 -7.13 13.18
CA GLN A 19 13.08 -7.74 12.28
C GLN A 19 14.53 -7.35 12.56
N LYS A 20 14.80 -6.37 13.43
CA LYS A 20 16.16 -5.85 13.73
C LYS A 20 16.97 -5.59 12.45
N THR A 21 16.33 -5.02 11.44
CA THR A 21 16.96 -4.87 10.12
C THR A 21 18.04 -3.81 10.15
N THR A 22 19.14 -4.06 9.42
CA THR A 22 20.19 -3.06 9.19
C THR A 22 19.75 -1.99 8.18
N SER A 23 18.71 -2.28 7.39
CA SER A 23 18.13 -1.37 6.40
C SER A 23 16.65 -1.14 6.73
N PRO A 24 16.32 -0.12 7.52
CA PRO A 24 14.94 0.12 7.94
C PRO A 24 14.05 0.52 6.76
N VAL A 25 12.82 0.05 6.77
CA VAL A 25 11.77 0.53 5.86
C VAL A 25 11.32 1.91 6.31
N LEU A 26 11.25 2.87 5.39
CA LEU A 26 10.83 4.24 5.65
C LEU A 26 9.50 4.52 4.96
N VAL A 27 8.62 5.27 5.64
CA VAL A 27 7.35 5.73 5.06
C VAL A 27 7.49 7.20 4.72
N LYS A 28 7.35 7.52 3.44
CA LYS A 28 7.40 8.89 2.94
C LYS A 28 6.16 9.19 2.09
N SER A 29 5.67 10.41 2.17
CA SER A 29 4.65 10.91 1.25
C SER A 29 5.29 11.75 0.17
N PHE A 30 4.72 11.74 -1.01
CA PHE A 30 5.13 12.61 -2.11
C PHE A 30 3.90 13.11 -2.88
N SER A 31 4.11 14.15 -3.67
CA SER A 31 3.18 14.65 -4.68
C SER A 31 3.93 14.79 -5.99
N GLY A 32 3.28 14.53 -7.13
CA GLY A 32 3.91 14.56 -8.44
C GLY A 32 4.18 13.16 -9.00
N LEU A 33 5.12 13.05 -9.91
CA LEU A 33 5.45 11.79 -10.56
C LEU A 33 6.23 10.85 -9.63
N LEU A 34 5.87 9.56 -9.69
CA LEU A 34 6.57 8.53 -8.92
C LEU A 34 8.06 8.45 -9.31
N THR A 35 8.36 8.61 -10.59
CA THR A 35 9.73 8.57 -11.11
C THR A 35 10.60 9.70 -10.58
N ASP A 36 10.07 10.91 -10.48
CA ASP A 36 10.78 12.06 -9.91
C ASP A 36 11.08 11.83 -8.43
N PHE A 37 10.07 11.41 -7.68
CA PHE A 37 10.23 11.05 -6.28
C PHE A 37 11.27 9.93 -6.08
N ALA A 38 11.21 8.86 -6.89
CA ALA A 38 12.18 7.76 -6.81
C ALA A 38 13.61 8.24 -7.06
N THR A 39 13.80 9.13 -8.05
CA THR A 39 15.10 9.73 -8.38
C THR A 39 15.60 10.60 -7.23
N GLU A 40 14.76 11.45 -6.64
CA GLU A 40 15.09 12.26 -5.46
C GLU A 40 15.52 11.40 -4.27
N GLN A 41 14.89 10.21 -4.11
CA GLN A 41 15.25 9.25 -3.07
C GLN A 41 16.47 8.38 -3.45
N LYS A 42 17.07 8.58 -4.63
CA LYS A 42 18.18 7.77 -5.17
C LYS A 42 17.82 6.28 -5.26
N ALA A 43 16.55 5.99 -5.54
CA ALA A 43 16.10 4.63 -5.74
C ALA A 43 16.62 4.10 -7.09
N THR A 44 17.09 2.86 -7.08
CA THR A 44 17.53 2.15 -8.30
C THR A 44 16.41 1.32 -8.91
N ALA A 45 15.39 0.99 -8.12
CA ALA A 45 14.26 0.21 -8.57
C ALA A 45 12.96 0.60 -7.85
N ILE A 46 11.84 0.39 -8.54
CA ILE A 46 10.48 0.45 -7.99
C ILE A 46 10.00 -0.98 -7.83
N LEU A 47 9.56 -1.36 -6.62
CA LEU A 47 8.98 -2.66 -6.36
C LEU A 47 7.45 -2.55 -6.34
N ARG A 48 6.77 -3.42 -7.13
CA ARG A 48 5.31 -3.45 -7.26
C ARG A 48 4.78 -4.84 -6.94
N GLY A 49 3.64 -4.90 -6.25
CA GLY A 49 2.94 -6.14 -5.98
C GLY A 49 1.88 -6.46 -7.04
N LEU A 50 1.83 -7.71 -7.51
CA LEU A 50 0.79 -8.21 -8.40
C LEU A 50 -0.11 -9.19 -7.64
N ARG A 51 -1.43 -8.97 -7.71
CA ARG A 51 -2.44 -9.81 -7.07
C ARG A 51 -3.23 -10.64 -8.06
N ALA A 52 -3.52 -10.08 -9.23
CA ALA A 52 -4.35 -10.70 -10.26
C ALA A 52 -3.89 -10.30 -11.66
N VAL A 53 -4.35 -11.03 -12.67
CA VAL A 53 -4.04 -10.74 -14.08
C VAL A 53 -4.46 -9.32 -14.48
N ALA A 54 -5.60 -8.85 -13.99
CA ALA A 54 -6.07 -7.48 -14.27
C ALA A 54 -5.14 -6.40 -13.70
N ASP A 55 -4.46 -6.66 -12.56
CA ASP A 55 -3.47 -5.74 -12.03
C ASP A 55 -2.23 -5.69 -12.95
N PHE A 56 -1.86 -6.83 -13.55
CA PHE A 56 -0.66 -6.95 -14.37
C PHE A 56 -0.70 -6.01 -15.58
N GLU A 57 -1.80 -5.93 -16.31
CA GLU A 57 -1.89 -5.06 -17.49
C GLU A 57 -1.65 -3.59 -17.12
N TYR A 58 -2.28 -3.13 -16.07
CA TYR A 58 -2.11 -1.76 -15.59
C TYR A 58 -0.67 -1.49 -15.11
N GLU A 59 -0.14 -2.38 -14.29
CA GLU A 59 1.22 -2.26 -13.73
C GLU A 59 2.29 -2.33 -14.83
N PHE A 60 2.09 -3.18 -15.84
CA PHE A 60 2.97 -3.28 -17.01
C PHE A 60 2.99 -1.98 -17.82
N GLN A 61 1.81 -1.38 -18.08
CA GLN A 61 1.72 -0.09 -18.76
C GLN A 61 2.44 1.00 -17.96
N MET A 62 2.22 1.05 -16.65
CA MET A 62 2.89 2.02 -15.77
C MET A 62 4.41 1.83 -15.75
N ALA A 63 4.89 0.58 -15.70
CA ALA A 63 6.33 0.29 -15.76
C ALA A 63 6.95 0.77 -17.08
N SER A 64 6.25 0.55 -18.19
CA SER A 64 6.68 1.01 -19.52
C SER A 64 6.77 2.54 -19.60
N ILE A 65 5.78 3.23 -19.03
CA ILE A 65 5.78 4.70 -18.94
C ILE A 65 6.92 5.19 -18.05
N ASN A 66 7.11 4.60 -16.86
CA ASN A 66 8.18 4.95 -15.94
C ASN A 66 9.56 4.77 -16.59
N LYS A 67 9.77 3.66 -17.31
CA LYS A 67 11.02 3.39 -18.04
C LYS A 67 11.28 4.42 -19.14
N ARG A 68 10.22 4.90 -19.79
CA ARG A 68 10.34 5.96 -20.83
C ARG A 68 10.65 7.32 -20.23
N LEU A 69 10.14 7.63 -19.03
CA LEU A 69 10.40 8.87 -18.33
C LEU A 69 11.81 8.91 -17.71
N HIS A 70 12.23 7.80 -17.12
CA HIS A 70 13.52 7.64 -16.45
C HIS A 70 14.15 6.29 -16.78
N GLY A 71 14.99 6.26 -17.82
CA GLY A 71 15.56 5.05 -18.39
C GLY A 71 16.41 4.20 -17.44
N GLU A 72 16.97 4.80 -16.39
CA GLU A 72 17.80 4.10 -15.40
C GLU A 72 16.97 3.45 -14.26
N LEU A 73 15.69 3.81 -14.15
CA LEU A 73 14.84 3.31 -13.08
C LEU A 73 14.14 2.01 -13.50
N GLU A 74 14.46 0.92 -12.82
CA GLU A 74 13.88 -0.39 -13.09
C GLU A 74 12.57 -0.59 -12.29
N THR A 75 11.61 -1.33 -12.86
CA THR A 75 10.42 -1.77 -12.14
C THR A 75 10.45 -3.28 -11.98
N MET A 76 10.36 -3.73 -10.74
CA MET A 76 10.33 -5.15 -10.37
C MET A 76 8.95 -5.53 -9.85
N PHE A 77 8.49 -6.73 -10.20
CA PHE A 77 7.19 -7.23 -9.77
C PHE A 77 7.34 -8.42 -8.84
N LEU A 78 6.60 -8.40 -7.74
CA LEU A 78 6.43 -9.55 -6.85
C LEU A 78 4.98 -9.99 -6.82
N MET A 79 4.77 -11.30 -6.89
CA MET A 79 3.43 -11.86 -6.69
C MET A 79 3.04 -11.73 -5.22
N ALA A 80 1.82 -11.26 -4.97
CA ALA A 80 1.24 -11.28 -3.64
C ALA A 80 1.04 -12.71 -3.16
N ALA A 81 1.07 -12.93 -1.84
CA ALA A 81 0.74 -14.21 -1.26
C ALA A 81 -0.72 -14.59 -1.59
N GLU A 82 -0.99 -15.87 -1.81
CA GLU A 82 -2.30 -16.39 -2.21
C GLU A 82 -3.43 -15.88 -1.31
N GLN A 83 -3.20 -15.83 -0.03
CA GLN A 83 -4.17 -15.34 0.97
C GLN A 83 -4.56 -13.87 0.80
N GLN A 84 -3.78 -13.09 0.04
CA GLN A 84 -4.00 -11.66 -0.15
C GLN A 84 -4.50 -11.30 -1.54
N HIS A 85 -4.64 -12.26 -2.44
CA HIS A 85 -5.09 -12.03 -3.81
C HIS A 85 -6.46 -11.37 -3.88
N PHE A 86 -7.37 -11.73 -2.96
CA PHE A 86 -8.75 -11.24 -2.94
C PHE A 86 -8.95 -9.98 -2.10
N VAL A 87 -7.92 -9.53 -1.37
CA VAL A 87 -8.05 -8.37 -0.49
C VAL A 87 -7.94 -7.07 -1.28
N ALA A 88 -9.07 -6.46 -1.59
CA ALA A 88 -9.13 -5.14 -2.17
C ALA A 88 -9.76 -4.14 -1.19
N SER A 89 -9.23 -2.94 -1.14
CA SER A 89 -9.69 -1.89 -0.20
C SER A 89 -11.17 -1.54 -0.35
N ARG A 90 -11.76 -1.71 -1.53
CA ARG A 90 -13.19 -1.50 -1.77
C ARG A 90 -14.03 -2.50 -1.00
N PHE A 91 -13.67 -3.80 -1.05
CA PHE A 91 -14.39 -4.87 -0.34
C PHE A 91 -14.27 -4.73 1.18
N VAL A 92 -13.06 -4.45 1.66
CA VAL A 92 -12.84 -4.20 3.10
C VAL A 92 -13.71 -3.05 3.60
N LYS A 93 -13.81 -1.96 2.84
CA LYS A 93 -14.67 -0.82 3.20
C LYS A 93 -16.16 -1.17 3.14
N GLU A 94 -16.57 -1.97 2.18
CA GLU A 94 -17.95 -2.43 2.02
C GLU A 94 -18.35 -3.33 3.19
N ILE A 95 -17.51 -4.32 3.54
CA ILE A 95 -17.72 -5.17 4.71
C ILE A 95 -17.86 -4.31 5.99
N ALA A 96 -16.94 -3.35 6.19
CA ALA A 96 -17.00 -2.46 7.34
C ALA A 96 -18.25 -1.57 7.36
N LEU A 97 -18.74 -1.13 6.18
CA LEU A 97 -19.95 -0.32 6.05
C LEU A 97 -21.20 -1.06 6.54
N PHE A 98 -21.25 -2.37 6.31
CA PHE A 98 -22.33 -3.24 6.78
C PHE A 98 -22.04 -3.89 8.14
N ASN A 99 -21.11 -3.34 8.93
CA ASN A 99 -20.70 -3.83 10.25
C ASN A 99 -20.15 -5.25 10.26
N GLY A 100 -19.62 -5.73 9.12
CA GLY A 100 -18.94 -7.01 9.04
C GLY A 100 -17.54 -6.96 9.69
N ASP A 101 -17.05 -8.12 10.10
CA ASP A 101 -15.71 -8.25 10.66
C ASP A 101 -14.63 -8.16 9.57
N VAL A 102 -13.71 -7.24 9.73
CA VAL A 102 -12.58 -7.02 8.83
C VAL A 102 -11.22 -7.45 9.42
N SER A 103 -11.21 -8.06 10.59
CA SER A 103 -9.99 -8.37 11.35
C SER A 103 -9.05 -9.34 10.62
N SER A 104 -9.60 -10.24 9.80
CA SER A 104 -8.84 -11.18 8.97
C SER A 104 -8.22 -10.57 7.70
N PHE A 105 -8.65 -9.37 7.32
CA PHE A 105 -8.24 -8.73 6.06
C PHE A 105 -7.24 -7.58 6.26
N VAL A 106 -7.21 -7.01 7.46
CA VAL A 106 -6.40 -5.81 7.73
C VAL A 106 -5.77 -5.86 9.13
N PRO A 107 -4.64 -5.15 9.36
CA PRO A 107 -4.07 -4.99 10.69
C PRO A 107 -5.05 -4.37 11.69
N THR A 108 -4.87 -4.66 12.97
CA THR A 108 -5.77 -4.23 14.05
C THR A 108 -5.96 -2.70 14.10
N ASN A 109 -4.91 -1.92 13.90
CA ASN A 109 -4.98 -0.47 13.86
C ASN A 109 -5.88 0.05 12.73
N VAL A 110 -5.85 -0.63 11.57
CA VAL A 110 -6.70 -0.32 10.41
C VAL A 110 -8.15 -0.72 10.68
N ALA A 111 -8.39 -1.91 11.25
CA ALA A 111 -9.73 -2.36 11.63
C ALA A 111 -10.39 -1.36 12.60
N ASN A 112 -9.68 -0.94 13.65
CA ASN A 112 -10.14 0.04 14.62
C ASN A 112 -10.45 1.40 13.98
N ALA A 113 -9.61 1.86 13.05
CA ALA A 113 -9.81 3.10 12.32
C ALA A 113 -11.05 3.05 11.41
N LEU A 114 -11.31 1.91 10.77
CA LEU A 114 -12.52 1.70 9.95
C LEU A 114 -13.77 1.73 10.82
N GLN A 115 -13.80 0.98 11.92
CA GLN A 115 -14.95 0.95 12.83
C GLN A 115 -15.29 2.34 13.37
N ARG A 116 -14.28 3.10 13.82
CA ARG A 116 -14.49 4.49 14.27
C ARG A 116 -15.12 5.35 13.17
N LYS A 117 -14.60 5.26 11.94
CA LYS A 117 -15.12 6.02 10.82
C LYS A 117 -16.56 5.66 10.44
N MET A 118 -16.93 4.38 10.59
CA MET A 118 -18.30 3.94 10.32
C MET A 118 -19.28 4.48 11.38
N ARG A 119 -18.89 4.45 12.66
CA ARG A 119 -19.69 5.06 13.75
C ARG A 119 -19.91 6.56 13.54
N GLU A 120 -18.87 7.31 13.16
CA GLU A 120 -18.96 8.72 12.82
C GLU A 120 -19.97 8.99 11.69
N ARG A 121 -20.07 8.10 10.70
CA ARG A 121 -21.03 8.23 9.58
C ARG A 121 -22.46 7.86 9.95
N SER A 122 -22.65 6.93 10.86
CA SER A 122 -23.98 6.49 11.33
C SER A 122 -24.60 7.48 12.32
N ALA A 123 -23.80 8.42 12.84
CA ALA A 123 -24.25 9.45 13.78
C ALA A 123 -24.68 10.76 13.07
N LEU A 124 -24.61 10.82 11.74
CA LEU A 124 -25.04 11.93 10.88
C LEU A 124 -26.32 11.55 10.13
#